data_ca71991736ac9fa7dcee66c0febabb14
#
_entry.id   ca71991736ac9fa7dcee66c0febabb14
#
_cell.length_a   1.000
_cell.length_b   1.000
_cell.length_c   1.000
_cell.angle_alpha   90.00
_cell.angle_beta   90.00
_cell.angle_gamma   90.00
#
_symmetry.space_group_name_H-M   'P 1'
#
loop_
_entity.id
_entity.type
_entity.pdbx_description
1 polymer ?
#
loop_
_entity_poly.entity_id
_entity_poly.type
_entity_poly.pdbx_seq_one_letter_code
_entity_poly.pdbx_strand_id
1 'polypeptide(L)'
;NPSLEEDAVKFEFYAVLLIEDCPGDCCCCGRKYYDYSNATMVFLTPGEIFRMSKENTLPDKGYLLAFHPDLLFRTSLKNHIKNYTFFHYRKEEALHLSRRETEKVTCCLSNIEDELHHPIDTHSSIILSRHIELLLDYCTRYYERQFITRENKNKALLENMERLFVEYIASGRLQGGKLPTSGYMA
;
A
#
# COMPACT_ATOMS: atom_id res chain seq x y z
N ASN A 1 30.10 17.61 -10.43
CA ASN A 1 28.81 16.99 -10.05
C ASN A 1 29.06 16.08 -8.88
N PRO A 2 28.58 16.39 -7.66
CA PRO A 2 28.60 15.40 -6.59
C PRO A 2 27.53 14.37 -6.92
N SER A 3 27.93 13.13 -7.11
CA SER A 3 27.09 11.96 -7.20
C SER A 3 26.26 11.88 -5.91
N LEU A 4 24.94 11.99 -6.02
CA LEU A 4 24.02 11.68 -4.95
C LEU A 4 24.19 10.18 -4.66
N GLU A 5 24.90 9.86 -3.59
CA GLU A 5 24.96 8.50 -3.04
C GLU A 5 23.57 8.20 -2.46
N GLU A 6 22.74 7.54 -3.26
CA GLU A 6 21.54 6.88 -2.80
C GLU A 6 21.98 5.62 -2.04
N ASP A 7 21.77 5.59 -0.74
CA ASP A 7 22.00 4.39 0.06
C ASP A 7 20.96 3.33 -0.33
N ALA A 8 21.37 2.38 -1.16
CA ALA A 8 20.57 1.24 -1.55
C ALA A 8 20.74 0.11 -0.54
N VAL A 9 19.69 -0.24 0.18
CA VAL A 9 19.69 -1.37 1.12
C VAL A 9 18.96 -2.54 0.48
N LYS A 10 19.63 -3.70 0.41
CA LYS A 10 19.04 -4.95 -0.02
C LYS A 10 18.62 -5.75 1.21
N PHE A 11 17.35 -6.04 1.32
CA PHE A 11 16.81 -6.86 2.41
C PHE A 11 16.77 -8.34 2.02
N GLU A 12 17.19 -9.23 2.93
CA GLU A 12 17.06 -10.69 2.77
C GLU A 12 15.83 -11.25 3.49
N PHE A 13 14.92 -10.40 3.89
CA PHE A 13 13.71 -10.69 4.65
C PHE A 13 12.48 -10.03 4.02
N TYR A 14 11.31 -10.54 4.35
CA TYR A 14 10.05 -9.85 4.10
C TYR A 14 9.94 -8.66 5.03
N ALA A 15 9.49 -7.53 4.51
CA ALA A 15 9.21 -6.36 5.34
C ALA A 15 7.80 -5.83 5.06
N VAL A 16 7.12 -5.45 6.12
CA VAL A 16 5.82 -4.79 6.10
C VAL A 16 5.95 -3.50 6.89
N LEU A 17 5.80 -2.37 6.21
CA LEU A 17 5.85 -1.05 6.81
C LEU A 17 4.43 -0.52 6.95
N LEU A 18 4.05 -0.09 8.15
CA LEU A 18 2.88 0.73 8.39
C LEU A 18 3.35 2.15 8.67
N ILE A 19 2.92 3.10 7.87
CA ILE A 19 3.28 4.51 7.96
C ILE A 19 2.01 5.28 8.33
N GLU A 20 1.99 5.87 9.52
CA GLU A 20 0.91 6.73 9.97
C GLU A 20 1.21 8.20 9.63
N ASP A 21 0.16 8.99 9.44
CA ASP A 21 0.25 10.44 9.19
C ASP A 21 1.21 10.82 8.05
N CYS A 22 1.20 10.04 6.95
CA CYS A 22 2.02 10.36 5.79
C CYS A 22 1.58 11.69 5.18
N PRO A 23 2.43 12.75 5.17
CA PRO A 23 2.11 14.00 4.51
C PRO A 23 1.78 13.76 3.03
N GLY A 24 0.85 14.54 2.46
CA GLY A 24 0.34 14.35 1.10
C GLY A 24 1.39 14.31 -0.02
N ASP A 25 2.58 14.83 0.24
CA ASP A 25 3.73 14.84 -0.69
C ASP A 25 4.74 13.70 -0.47
N CYS A 26 4.40 12.69 0.32
CA CYS A 26 5.27 11.54 0.49
C CYS A 26 5.37 10.77 -0.83
N CYS A 27 6.48 10.97 -1.55
CA CYS A 27 6.75 10.37 -2.87
C CYS A 27 6.75 8.83 -2.88
N CYS A 28 6.71 8.19 -1.71
CA CYS A 28 6.81 6.74 -1.57
C CYS A 28 5.47 6.01 -1.76
N CYS A 29 4.32 6.71 -1.73
CA CYS A 29 3.06 6.05 -1.43
C CYS A 29 1.98 6.14 -2.52
N GLY A 30 2.22 6.72 -3.68
CA GLY A 30 1.31 6.71 -4.84
C GLY A 30 -0.16 7.05 -4.56
N ARG A 31 -0.43 7.96 -3.59
CA ARG A 31 -1.78 8.28 -3.13
C ARG A 31 -2.58 9.00 -4.22
N LYS A 32 -3.84 8.57 -4.38
CA LYS A 32 -4.84 9.28 -5.18
C LYS A 32 -5.84 9.96 -4.25
N TYR A 33 -6.49 11.04 -4.72
CA TYR A 33 -7.40 11.86 -3.91
C TYR A 33 -8.58 11.09 -3.28
N TYR A 34 -8.91 9.93 -3.81
CA TYR A 34 -9.98 9.06 -3.31
C TYR A 34 -9.48 7.93 -2.40
N ASP A 35 -8.18 7.81 -2.19
CA ASP A 35 -7.63 6.85 -1.25
C ASP A 35 -7.75 7.36 0.19
N TYR A 36 -7.87 6.45 1.13
CA TYR A 36 -7.84 6.80 2.54
C TYR A 36 -6.48 7.36 2.93
N SER A 37 -6.45 8.20 3.96
CA SER A 37 -5.26 8.97 4.33
C SER A 37 -4.76 8.74 5.75
N ASN A 38 -5.37 7.83 6.51
CA ASN A 38 -5.00 7.63 7.90
C ASN A 38 -3.67 6.89 8.06
N ALA A 39 -3.41 5.91 7.21
CA ALA A 39 -2.15 5.21 7.18
C ALA A 39 -1.91 4.56 5.81
N THR A 40 -0.65 4.24 5.55
CA THR A 40 -0.23 3.56 4.32
C THR A 40 0.63 2.37 4.66
N MET A 41 0.41 1.25 3.97
CA MET A 41 1.25 0.07 4.10
C MET A 41 2.05 -0.18 2.83
N VAL A 42 3.32 -0.55 3.02
CA VAL A 42 4.27 -0.95 1.96
C VAL A 42 4.81 -2.33 2.29
N PHE A 43 4.93 -3.16 1.26
CA PHE A 43 5.38 -4.55 1.37
C PHE A 43 6.64 -4.74 0.53
N LEU A 44 7.63 -5.43 1.09
CA LEU A 44 8.91 -5.70 0.43
C LEU A 44 9.21 -7.20 0.50
N THR A 45 9.68 -7.76 -0.62
CA THR A 45 10.13 -9.15 -0.68
C THR A 45 11.63 -9.28 -0.38
N PRO A 46 12.07 -10.48 0.04
CA PRO A 46 13.51 -10.76 0.09
C PRO A 46 14.18 -10.51 -1.26
N GLY A 47 15.32 -9.84 -1.23
CA GLY A 47 16.09 -9.50 -2.42
C GLY A 47 15.74 -8.17 -3.09
N GLU A 48 14.68 -7.51 -2.63
CA GLU A 48 14.29 -6.19 -3.15
C GLU A 48 15.22 -5.10 -2.64
N ILE A 49 15.56 -4.16 -3.53
CA ILE A 49 16.42 -3.02 -3.21
C ILE A 49 15.52 -1.85 -2.81
N PHE A 50 15.57 -1.48 -1.55
CA PHE A 50 14.90 -0.27 -1.05
C PHE A 50 15.87 0.91 -1.13
N ARG A 51 15.52 1.92 -1.93
CA ARG A 51 16.28 3.16 -2.01
C ARG A 51 15.63 4.21 -1.15
N MET A 52 16.33 4.65 -0.13
CA MET A 52 15.92 5.80 0.68
C MET A 52 16.59 7.04 0.09
N SER A 53 15.78 8.00 -0.35
CA SER A 53 16.30 9.34 -0.67
C SER A 53 16.60 10.06 0.63
N LYS A 54 17.72 10.80 0.70
CA LYS A 54 18.10 11.61 1.86
C LYS A 54 17.09 12.73 2.19
N GLU A 55 16.21 13.04 1.25
CA GLU A 55 15.13 14.03 1.43
C GLU A 55 13.87 13.41 2.04
N ASN A 56 13.76 12.09 2.04
CA ASN A 56 12.64 11.39 2.65
C ASN A 56 12.93 11.20 4.14
N THR A 57 12.43 12.10 4.96
CA THR A 57 12.34 11.86 6.40
C THR A 57 11.49 10.61 6.64
N LEU A 58 12.03 9.66 7.40
CA LEU A 58 11.22 8.54 7.90
C LEU A 58 10.03 9.12 8.65
N PRO A 59 8.83 8.56 8.47
CA PRO A 59 7.66 9.01 9.20
C PRO A 59 7.90 8.86 10.71
N ASP A 60 7.47 9.84 11.48
CA ASP A 60 7.66 9.88 12.93
C ASP A 60 6.87 8.78 13.66
N LYS A 61 5.88 8.17 12.99
CA LYS A 61 5.02 7.14 13.56
C LYS A 61 4.76 6.01 12.56
N GLY A 62 4.79 4.80 13.08
CA GLY A 62 4.50 3.61 12.30
C GLY A 62 5.14 2.36 12.88
N TYR A 63 5.02 1.27 12.16
CA TYR A 63 5.58 -0.03 12.50
C TYR A 63 6.41 -0.58 11.34
N LEU A 64 7.50 -1.24 11.66
CA LEU A 64 8.26 -2.07 10.74
C LEU A 64 8.22 -3.52 11.26
N LEU A 65 7.49 -4.38 10.57
CA LEU A 65 7.55 -5.83 10.76
C LEU A 65 8.51 -6.40 9.72
N ALA A 66 9.61 -6.98 10.19
CA ALA A 66 10.57 -7.70 9.33
C ALA A 66 10.68 -9.16 9.79
N PHE A 67 10.59 -10.10 8.86
CA PHE A 67 10.73 -11.52 9.18
C PHE A 67 11.49 -12.28 8.09
N HIS A 68 12.43 -13.13 8.54
CA HIS A 68 13.20 -13.96 7.63
C HIS A 68 12.34 -15.12 7.09
N PRO A 69 12.54 -15.57 5.82
CA PRO A 69 11.84 -16.72 5.28
C PRO A 69 11.94 -18.00 6.13
N ASP A 70 13.01 -18.14 6.92
CA ASP A 70 13.19 -19.30 7.80
C ASP A 70 12.16 -19.37 8.93
N LEU A 71 11.59 -18.24 9.38
CA LEU A 71 10.48 -18.22 10.33
C LEU A 71 9.28 -19.02 9.80
N LEU A 72 9.10 -19.02 8.48
CA LEU A 72 7.98 -19.71 7.84
C LEU A 72 8.19 -21.21 7.72
N PHE A 73 9.40 -21.69 7.98
CA PHE A 73 9.73 -23.10 7.85
C PHE A 73 8.86 -23.96 8.80
N ARG A 74 8.20 -24.99 8.26
CA ARG A 74 7.24 -25.85 8.95
C ARG A 74 5.92 -25.18 9.37
N THR A 75 5.60 -24.00 8.83
CA THR A 75 4.32 -23.34 9.05
C THR A 75 3.45 -23.38 7.78
N SER A 76 2.13 -23.17 7.94
CA SER A 76 1.20 -23.07 6.80
C SER A 76 1.55 -21.87 5.90
N LEU A 77 1.98 -20.79 6.49
CA LEU A 77 2.30 -19.53 5.78
C LEU A 77 3.39 -19.73 4.72
N LYS A 78 4.34 -20.65 4.91
CA LYS A 78 5.36 -20.98 3.90
C LYS A 78 4.75 -21.30 2.53
N ASN A 79 3.65 -22.04 2.52
CA ASN A 79 2.99 -22.47 1.29
C ASN A 79 2.10 -21.36 0.72
N HIS A 80 1.60 -20.47 1.56
CA HIS A 80 0.62 -19.43 1.21
C HIS A 80 1.26 -18.06 0.94
N ILE A 81 2.48 -17.80 1.39
CA ILE A 81 3.12 -16.48 1.26
C ILE A 81 3.17 -15.97 -0.19
N LYS A 82 3.31 -16.89 -1.16
CA LYS A 82 3.32 -16.58 -2.59
C LYS A 82 1.95 -16.13 -3.13
N ASN A 83 0.88 -16.42 -2.42
CA ASN A 83 -0.48 -16.03 -2.82
C ASN A 83 -0.76 -14.55 -2.48
N TYR A 84 0.02 -13.96 -1.60
CA TYR A 84 -0.07 -12.54 -1.28
C TYR A 84 0.64 -11.72 -2.35
N THR A 85 -0.05 -11.48 -3.48
CA THR A 85 0.49 -10.85 -4.68
C THR A 85 1.00 -9.43 -4.47
N PHE A 86 0.48 -8.75 -3.44
CA PHE A 86 0.86 -7.37 -3.12
C PHE A 86 2.33 -7.21 -2.67
N PHE A 87 3.02 -8.27 -2.31
CA PHE A 87 4.47 -8.24 -2.12
C PHE A 87 5.23 -7.93 -3.43
N HIS A 88 4.60 -8.11 -4.58
CA HIS A 88 5.17 -7.83 -5.90
C HIS A 88 4.59 -6.56 -6.55
N TYR A 89 3.75 -5.83 -5.82
CA TYR A 89 3.20 -4.57 -6.32
C TYR A 89 4.25 -3.48 -6.29
N ARG A 90 4.11 -2.51 -7.19
CA ARG A 90 4.96 -1.33 -7.19
C ARG A 90 4.66 -0.47 -5.97
N LYS A 91 5.62 0.36 -5.57
CA LYS A 91 5.44 1.29 -4.43
C LYS A 91 4.25 2.24 -4.62
N GLU A 92 3.96 2.60 -5.88
CA GLU A 92 2.81 3.42 -6.25
C GLU A 92 1.46 2.72 -6.02
N GLU A 93 1.48 1.42 -5.82
CA GLU A 93 0.33 0.59 -5.47
C GLU A 93 0.27 0.28 -3.96
N ALA A 94 0.83 1.16 -3.14
CA ALA A 94 0.75 1.04 -1.69
C ALA A 94 -0.69 0.93 -1.19
N LEU A 95 -0.89 0.20 -0.10
CA LEU A 95 -2.19 0.02 0.52
C LEU A 95 -2.53 1.22 1.41
N HIS A 96 -3.64 1.89 1.10
CA HIS A 96 -4.14 3.03 1.89
C HIS A 96 -5.28 2.58 2.80
N LEU A 97 -5.11 2.84 4.09
CA LEU A 97 -6.01 2.37 5.14
C LEU A 97 -6.94 3.49 5.62
N SER A 98 -8.19 3.13 5.89
CA SER A 98 -9.09 3.92 6.71
C SER A 98 -8.69 3.83 8.18
N ARG A 99 -9.19 4.75 9.01
CA ARG A 99 -8.94 4.73 10.45
C ARG A 99 -9.23 3.37 11.09
N ARG A 100 -10.40 2.79 10.79
CA ARG A 100 -10.81 1.49 11.35
C ARG A 100 -9.91 0.34 10.89
N GLU A 101 -9.42 0.38 9.65
CA GLU A 101 -8.47 -0.61 9.12
C GLU A 101 -7.11 -0.45 9.77
N THR A 102 -6.65 0.81 9.98
CA THR A 102 -5.43 1.10 10.72
C THR A 102 -5.48 0.54 12.14
N GLU A 103 -6.56 0.80 12.89
CA GLU A 103 -6.76 0.26 14.23
C GLU A 103 -6.66 -1.28 14.25
N LYS A 104 -7.22 -1.95 13.24
CA LYS A 104 -7.18 -3.41 13.12
C LYS A 104 -5.77 -3.93 12.81
N VAL A 105 -5.05 -3.28 11.89
CA VAL A 105 -3.67 -3.63 11.54
C VAL A 105 -2.74 -3.42 12.73
N THR A 106 -2.86 -2.29 13.42
CA THR A 106 -2.08 -1.98 14.62
C THR A 106 -2.31 -3.03 15.71
N CYS A 107 -3.55 -3.48 15.91
CA CYS A 107 -3.84 -4.57 16.85
C CYS A 107 -3.13 -5.87 16.47
N CYS A 108 -3.08 -6.23 15.17
CA CYS A 108 -2.34 -7.41 14.71
C CYS A 108 -0.83 -7.27 14.96
N LEU A 109 -0.26 -6.09 14.71
CA LEU A 109 1.15 -5.80 14.92
C LEU A 109 1.50 -5.84 16.41
N SER A 110 0.64 -5.28 17.28
CA SER A 110 0.81 -5.36 18.74
C SER A 110 0.80 -6.81 19.25
N ASN A 111 -0.08 -7.67 18.73
CA ASN A 111 -0.09 -9.10 19.09
C ASN A 111 1.22 -9.81 18.69
N ILE A 112 1.82 -9.42 17.56
CA ILE A 112 3.13 -9.94 17.14
C ILE A 112 4.22 -9.44 18.09
N GLU A 113 4.19 -8.17 18.46
CA GLU A 113 5.13 -7.55 19.39
C GLU A 113 5.04 -8.21 20.78
N ASP A 114 3.84 -8.44 21.30
CA ASP A 114 3.60 -9.13 22.57
C ASP A 114 4.19 -10.54 22.56
N GLU A 115 4.00 -11.30 21.47
CA GLU A 115 4.60 -12.64 21.33
C GLU A 115 6.13 -12.60 21.27
N LEU A 116 6.72 -11.57 20.66
CA LEU A 116 8.18 -11.39 20.61
C LEU A 116 8.79 -11.06 21.98
N HIS A 117 8.01 -10.49 22.90
CA HIS A 117 8.41 -10.25 24.28
C HIS A 117 8.22 -11.48 25.19
N HIS A 118 7.47 -12.49 24.73
CA HIS A 118 7.32 -13.74 25.44
C HIS A 118 8.61 -14.61 25.36
N PRO A 119 8.97 -15.40 26.38
CA PRO A 119 10.08 -16.35 26.28
C PRO A 119 9.88 -17.31 25.09
N ILE A 120 10.92 -17.44 24.26
CA ILE A 120 10.86 -18.30 23.06
C ILE A 120 10.66 -19.76 23.46
N ASP A 121 9.63 -20.38 22.90
CA ASP A 121 9.31 -21.79 23.09
C ASP A 121 9.07 -22.51 21.74
N THR A 122 8.67 -23.78 21.81
CA THR A 122 8.39 -24.62 20.62
C THR A 122 7.17 -24.16 19.83
N HIS A 123 6.32 -23.30 20.36
CA HIS A 123 5.10 -22.78 19.75
C HIS A 123 5.27 -21.39 19.16
N SER A 124 6.27 -20.61 19.61
CA SER A 124 6.47 -19.21 19.22
C SER A 124 6.49 -18.99 17.71
N SER A 125 7.20 -19.85 16.94
CA SER A 125 7.24 -19.72 15.48
C SER A 125 5.89 -19.96 14.80
N ILE A 126 5.07 -20.86 15.35
CA ILE A 126 3.73 -21.14 14.84
C ILE A 126 2.80 -19.99 15.19
N ILE A 127 2.85 -19.48 16.41
CA ILE A 127 2.02 -18.37 16.86
C ILE A 127 2.34 -17.12 16.05
N LEU A 128 3.62 -16.75 15.92
CA LEU A 128 4.06 -15.61 15.11
C LEU A 128 3.60 -15.75 13.66
N SER A 129 3.78 -16.94 13.04
CA SER A 129 3.36 -17.13 11.66
C SER A 129 1.84 -17.00 11.48
N ARG A 130 1.03 -17.40 12.48
CA ARG A 130 -0.43 -17.23 12.44
C ARG A 130 -0.85 -15.78 12.56
N HIS A 131 -0.19 -15.00 13.43
CA HIS A 131 -0.44 -13.57 13.53
C HIS A 131 -0.05 -12.83 12.25
N ILE A 132 1.08 -13.20 11.63
CA ILE A 132 1.50 -12.65 10.34
C ILE A 132 0.50 -13.02 9.24
N GLU A 133 0.07 -14.29 9.16
CA GLU A 133 -0.91 -14.76 8.18
C GLU A 133 -2.22 -13.98 8.30
N LEU A 134 -2.74 -13.78 9.53
CA LEU A 134 -3.94 -12.99 9.78
C LEU A 134 -3.79 -11.53 9.34
N LEU A 135 -2.63 -10.92 9.62
CA LEU A 135 -2.33 -9.56 9.15
C LEU A 135 -2.38 -9.47 7.63
N LEU A 136 -1.74 -10.43 6.93
CA LEU A 136 -1.70 -10.47 5.46
C LEU A 136 -3.09 -10.71 4.85
N ASP A 137 -3.92 -11.54 5.48
CA ASP A 137 -5.31 -11.75 5.07
C ASP A 137 -6.15 -10.47 5.18
N TYR A 138 -5.98 -9.68 6.25
CA TYR A 138 -6.60 -8.36 6.32
C TYR A 138 -6.11 -7.43 5.21
N CYS A 139 -4.81 -7.43 4.92
CA CYS A 139 -4.25 -6.62 3.84
C CYS A 139 -4.83 -7.02 2.48
N THR A 140 -5.01 -8.31 2.21
CA THR A 140 -5.69 -8.80 1.00
C THR A 140 -7.09 -8.19 0.85
N ARG A 141 -7.90 -8.30 1.90
CA ARG A 141 -9.25 -7.71 1.92
C ARG A 141 -9.24 -6.21 1.66
N TYR A 142 -8.27 -5.50 2.23
CA TYR A 142 -8.20 -4.04 2.09
C TYR A 142 -7.71 -3.63 0.70
N TYR A 143 -6.82 -4.40 0.07
CA TYR A 143 -6.47 -4.21 -1.34
C TYR A 143 -7.67 -4.43 -2.28
N GLU A 144 -8.44 -5.49 -2.07
CA GLU A 144 -9.67 -5.75 -2.84
C GLU A 144 -10.64 -4.57 -2.72
N ARG A 145 -10.91 -4.09 -1.51
CA ARG A 145 -11.70 -2.88 -1.27
C ARG A 145 -11.12 -1.68 -2.02
N GLN A 146 -9.80 -1.45 -1.96
CA GLN A 146 -9.13 -0.33 -2.61
C GLN A 146 -9.28 -0.39 -4.14
N PHE A 147 -9.09 -1.55 -4.74
CA PHE A 147 -9.26 -1.73 -6.19
C PHE A 147 -10.70 -1.53 -6.64
N ILE A 148 -11.68 -2.09 -5.94
CA ILE A 148 -13.10 -1.88 -6.21
C ILE A 148 -13.46 -0.39 -6.10
N THR A 149 -12.95 0.30 -5.09
CA THR A 149 -13.19 1.73 -4.90
C THR A 149 -12.62 2.55 -6.06
N ARG A 150 -11.39 2.24 -6.49
CA ARG A 150 -10.73 2.89 -7.64
C ARG A 150 -11.49 2.64 -8.94
N GLU A 151 -11.90 1.39 -9.18
CA GLU A 151 -12.68 1.02 -10.36
C GLU A 151 -14.01 1.77 -10.43
N ASN A 152 -14.78 1.78 -9.34
CA ASN A 152 -16.05 2.50 -9.26
C ASN A 152 -15.88 4.01 -9.50
N LYS A 153 -14.82 4.62 -8.93
CA LYS A 153 -14.54 6.04 -9.15
C LYS A 153 -14.11 6.34 -10.59
N ASN A 154 -13.29 5.48 -11.19
CA ASN A 154 -12.89 5.62 -12.59
C ASN A 154 -14.10 5.50 -13.52
N LYS A 155 -15.01 4.54 -13.25
CA LYS A 155 -16.24 4.39 -14.01
C LYS A 155 -17.13 5.63 -13.92
N ALA A 156 -17.36 6.15 -12.73
CA ALA A 156 -18.14 7.37 -12.51
C ALA A 156 -17.51 8.59 -13.22
N LEU A 157 -16.18 8.69 -13.23
CA LEU A 157 -15.45 9.73 -13.96
C LEU A 157 -15.69 9.62 -15.46
N LEU A 158 -15.58 8.41 -16.04
CA LEU A 158 -15.83 8.17 -17.45
C LEU A 158 -17.27 8.52 -17.85
N GLU A 159 -18.26 8.07 -17.06
CA GLU A 159 -19.68 8.39 -17.29
C GLU A 159 -19.92 9.90 -17.26
N ASN A 160 -19.29 10.61 -16.32
CA ASN A 160 -19.38 12.08 -16.25
C ASN A 160 -18.73 12.76 -17.46
N MET A 161 -17.55 12.28 -17.88
CA MET A 161 -16.89 12.79 -19.09
C MET A 161 -17.74 12.56 -20.34
N GLU A 162 -18.30 11.36 -20.53
CA GLU A 162 -19.18 11.05 -21.67
C GLU A 162 -20.39 11.99 -21.71
N ARG A 163 -21.02 12.23 -20.56
CA ARG A 163 -22.16 13.17 -20.46
C ARG A 163 -21.74 14.59 -20.87
N LEU A 164 -20.61 15.09 -20.36
CA LEU A 164 -20.09 16.40 -20.71
C LEU A 164 -19.75 16.52 -22.20
N PHE A 165 -19.24 15.45 -22.82
CA PHE A 165 -18.99 15.42 -24.24
C PHE A 165 -20.30 15.50 -25.06
N VAL A 166 -21.32 14.74 -24.68
CA VAL A 166 -22.63 14.78 -25.33
C VAL A 166 -23.24 16.17 -25.22
N GLU A 167 -23.21 16.79 -24.05
CA GLU A 167 -23.68 18.17 -23.82
C GLU A 167 -22.90 19.19 -24.67
N TYR A 168 -21.58 19.02 -24.77
CA TYR A 168 -20.73 19.89 -25.59
C TYR A 168 -21.07 19.78 -27.09
N ILE A 169 -21.29 18.57 -27.58
CA ILE A 169 -21.71 18.31 -28.96
C ILE A 169 -23.09 18.95 -29.23
N ALA A 170 -24.06 18.71 -28.32
CA ALA A 170 -25.41 19.23 -28.42
C ALA A 170 -25.47 20.78 -28.39
N SER A 171 -24.49 21.44 -27.72
CA SER A 171 -24.37 22.89 -27.67
C SER A 171 -23.94 23.54 -28.99
N GLY A 172 -23.63 22.75 -30.03
CA GLY A 172 -23.19 23.24 -31.36
C GLY A 172 -21.78 23.83 -31.39
N ARG A 173 -21.04 23.81 -30.29
CA ARG A 173 -19.68 24.39 -30.21
C ARG A 173 -18.65 23.66 -31.08
N LEU A 174 -18.90 22.39 -31.41
CA LEU A 174 -18.06 21.62 -32.35
C LEU A 174 -18.09 22.18 -33.77
N GLN A 175 -19.17 22.84 -34.21
CA GLN A 175 -19.28 23.43 -35.53
C GLN A 175 -18.29 24.59 -35.73
N GLY A 176 -17.73 25.16 -34.65
CA GLY A 176 -16.65 26.14 -34.69
C GLY A 176 -15.23 25.57 -34.67
N GLY A 177 -15.06 24.24 -34.77
CA GLY A 177 -13.75 23.56 -34.81
C GLY A 177 -12.97 23.58 -33.50
N LYS A 178 -13.60 23.93 -32.38
CA LYS A 178 -12.96 23.96 -31.07
C LYS A 178 -13.26 22.67 -30.32
N LEU A 179 -12.21 21.98 -29.90
CA LEU A 179 -12.32 20.84 -28.98
C LEU A 179 -12.53 21.33 -27.53
N PRO A 180 -13.24 20.57 -26.69
CA PRO A 180 -13.36 20.89 -25.27
C PRO A 180 -11.98 20.93 -24.62
N THR A 181 -11.71 21.98 -23.84
CA THR A 181 -10.46 22.10 -23.08
C THR A 181 -10.56 21.35 -21.76
N SER A 182 -9.41 21.01 -21.17
CA SER A 182 -9.36 20.40 -19.84
C SER A 182 -10.10 21.20 -18.76
N GLY A 183 -10.10 22.55 -18.88
CA GLY A 183 -10.86 23.43 -17.98
C GLY A 183 -12.39 23.42 -18.17
N TYR A 184 -12.90 22.88 -19.29
CA TYR A 184 -14.34 22.65 -19.47
C TYR A 184 -14.78 21.30 -18.89
N MET A 185 -13.83 20.37 -18.76
CA MET A 185 -14.04 18.98 -18.30
C MET A 185 -13.78 18.82 -16.80
N ALA A 186 -13.21 19.82 -16.13
CA ALA A 186 -12.94 19.86 -14.70
C ALA A 186 -14.15 20.39 -13.93
#